data_e0676250ed36016f30f709baf9d1685e
#
_entry.id   e0676250ed36016f30f709baf9d1685e
#
_cell.length_a   1.000
_cell.length_b   1.000
_cell.length_c   1.000
_cell.angle_alpha   90.00
_cell.angle_beta   90.00
_cell.angle_gamma   90.00
#
_symmetry.space_group_name_H-M   'P 1'
#
loop_
_entity.id
_entity.type
_entity.pdbx_description
1 polymer ?
#
loop_
_entity_poly.entity_id
_entity_poly.type
_entity_poly.pdbx_seq_one_letter_code
_entity_poly.pdbx_strand_id
1 'polypeptide(L)'
;MSASPRMLLVGGLLSSLALPTQADDGTLNFGVPAWPGITVKTEIAEQLLAPLGYDTRTHELGLQVVYQGMDSGDIDVFLGGWMPAQREMFDPREADDRLRAVANNVDGAQMTLAVPEYLYEQGIQSFADLDANHEQFNGQIHGFGAGSAASEILEDAIANDTWGLGDWRLVDTSEVGMLSAAQDAISREEAIVWVGWTPHWMNLELPMRYLDDPQDLFGENNGESDVLTLMRSDYAEANPELVAFFEAFTFSAEEQSWMIQEYGQQDRDLEEVAGEWIRDNAERVEAMFAEVNDRDGQPAWPQVEAALEL
;
A
#
# COMPACT_ATOMS: atom_id res chain seq x y z
N MET A 1 63.44 7.25 60.98
CA MET A 1 63.34 6.30 59.81
C MET A 1 61.92 6.36 59.30
N SER A 2 61.72 7.11 58.22
CA SER A 2 60.39 7.43 57.67
C SER A 2 60.22 6.61 56.40
N ALA A 3 59.17 5.80 56.31
CA ALA A 3 58.82 5.03 55.12
C ALA A 3 57.58 5.67 54.52
N SER A 4 57.70 6.21 53.31
CA SER A 4 56.59 6.69 52.51
C SER A 4 55.95 5.56 51.70
N PRO A 5 54.57 5.49 51.55
CA PRO A 5 53.94 4.55 50.67
C PRO A 5 53.83 5.12 49.24
N ARG A 6 54.26 4.32 48.29
CA ARG A 6 54.10 4.56 46.87
C ARG A 6 52.63 4.26 46.46
N MET A 7 51.93 5.28 45.93
CA MET A 7 50.58 5.18 45.35
C MET A 7 50.72 4.69 43.93
N LEU A 8 50.18 3.49 43.61
CA LEU A 8 50.05 2.96 42.25
C LEU A 8 48.76 3.53 41.65
N LEU A 9 48.90 4.38 40.62
CA LEU A 9 47.80 4.76 39.74
C LEU A 9 47.56 3.62 38.75
N VAL A 10 46.41 2.96 38.88
CA VAL A 10 45.88 2.04 37.84
C VAL A 10 45.06 2.87 36.86
N GLY A 11 45.65 3.14 35.71
CA GLY A 11 44.95 3.77 34.59
C GLY A 11 44.02 2.74 33.92
N GLY A 12 42.70 2.86 34.12
CA GLY A 12 41.71 2.08 33.41
C GLY A 12 41.56 2.60 31.98
N LEU A 13 41.99 1.81 31.01
CA LEU A 13 41.60 2.00 29.59
C LEU A 13 40.10 1.64 29.44
N LEU A 14 39.27 2.64 29.28
CA LEU A 14 37.92 2.47 28.78
C LEU A 14 38.03 2.22 27.28
N SER A 15 38.03 0.95 26.85
CA SER A 15 37.79 0.54 25.47
C SER A 15 36.32 0.77 25.16
N SER A 16 36.02 1.83 24.45
CA SER A 16 34.72 2.01 23.82
C SER A 16 34.55 0.91 22.76
N LEU A 17 33.74 -0.10 23.08
CA LEU A 17 33.20 -1.04 22.12
C LEU A 17 32.27 -0.23 21.18
N ALA A 18 32.78 0.20 20.04
CA ALA A 18 31.91 0.58 18.92
C ALA A 18 31.14 -0.67 18.50
N LEU A 19 29.85 -0.68 18.75
CA LEU A 19 28.95 -1.65 18.12
C LEU A 19 29.11 -1.45 16.60
N PRO A 20 29.23 -2.54 15.82
CA PRO A 20 29.17 -2.40 14.39
C PRO A 20 27.79 -1.79 14.07
N THR A 21 27.75 -0.57 13.58
CA THR A 21 26.64 -0.11 12.75
C THR A 21 26.60 -1.12 11.61
N GLN A 22 25.49 -1.84 11.47
CA GLN A 22 25.21 -2.62 10.29
C GLN A 22 25.33 -1.62 9.15
N ALA A 23 26.33 -1.80 8.29
CA ALA A 23 26.46 -0.99 7.11
C ALA A 23 25.20 -1.30 6.31
N ASP A 24 24.38 -0.28 6.09
CA ASP A 24 23.33 -0.31 5.08
C ASP A 24 24.04 -0.76 3.79
N ASP A 25 23.66 -1.89 3.24
CA ASP A 25 24.27 -2.42 2.02
C ASP A 25 23.90 -1.57 0.79
N GLY A 26 23.14 -0.48 1.00
CA GLY A 26 22.70 0.45 -0.01
C GLY A 26 21.51 -0.06 -0.82
N THR A 27 20.92 -1.19 -0.42
CA THR A 27 19.73 -1.77 -1.05
C THR A 27 18.47 -1.09 -0.53
N LEU A 28 17.60 -0.62 -1.43
CA LEU A 28 16.28 -0.09 -1.13
C LEU A 28 15.28 -1.25 -1.08
N ASN A 29 14.69 -1.50 0.09
CA ASN A 29 13.79 -2.61 0.32
C ASN A 29 12.32 -2.15 0.28
N PHE A 30 11.55 -2.69 -0.67
CA PHE A 30 10.11 -2.45 -0.77
C PHE A 30 9.32 -3.56 -0.11
N GLY A 31 8.30 -3.21 0.69
CA GLY A 31 7.28 -4.14 1.16
C GLY A 31 6.08 -4.14 0.21
N VAL A 32 5.73 -5.30 -0.33
CA VAL A 32 4.68 -5.40 -1.34
C VAL A 32 3.70 -6.51 -0.97
N PRO A 33 2.50 -6.19 -0.46
CA PRO A 33 1.40 -7.13 -0.42
C PRO A 33 1.01 -7.56 -1.83
N ALA A 34 0.45 -8.77 -1.96
CA ALA A 34 0.05 -9.36 -3.24
C ALA A 34 -1.18 -8.63 -3.85
N TRP A 35 -1.04 -7.33 -4.07
CA TRP A 35 -2.03 -6.45 -4.71
C TRP A 35 -1.46 -5.93 -6.03
N PRO A 36 -2.10 -6.20 -7.19
CA PRO A 36 -1.55 -5.85 -8.51
C PRO A 36 -1.14 -4.38 -8.64
N GLY A 37 -1.92 -3.44 -8.08
CA GLY A 37 -1.63 -2.01 -8.19
C GLY A 37 -0.33 -1.56 -7.53
N ILE A 38 -0.01 -2.07 -6.34
CA ILE A 38 1.27 -1.76 -5.69
C ILE A 38 2.42 -2.49 -6.36
N THR A 39 2.19 -3.72 -6.85
CA THR A 39 3.21 -4.51 -7.53
C THR A 39 3.74 -3.76 -8.75
N VAL A 40 2.85 -3.28 -9.64
CA VAL A 40 3.27 -2.52 -10.84
C VAL A 40 3.92 -1.19 -10.47
N LYS A 41 3.37 -0.44 -9.47
CA LYS A 41 4.00 0.81 -9.01
C LYS A 41 5.42 0.59 -8.48
N THR A 42 5.62 -0.50 -7.74
CA THR A 42 6.95 -0.83 -7.21
C THR A 42 7.92 -1.14 -8.35
N GLU A 43 7.51 -1.93 -9.33
CA GLU A 43 8.32 -2.23 -10.51
C GLU A 43 8.68 -0.95 -11.29
N ILE A 44 7.73 -0.02 -11.48
CA ILE A 44 8.01 1.29 -12.10
C ILE A 44 9.09 2.03 -11.30
N ALA A 45 8.98 2.06 -9.96
CA ALA A 45 10.00 2.71 -9.12
C ALA A 45 11.37 2.03 -9.26
N GLU A 46 11.42 0.69 -9.30
CA GLU A 46 12.65 -0.08 -9.48
C GLU A 46 13.32 0.24 -10.82
N GLN A 47 12.55 0.24 -11.92
CA GLN A 47 13.07 0.59 -13.26
C GLN A 47 13.57 2.04 -13.35
N LEU A 48 12.89 2.99 -12.68
CA LEU A 48 13.27 4.40 -12.68
C LEU A 48 14.49 4.70 -11.78
N LEU A 49 14.69 3.93 -10.70
CA LEU A 49 15.78 4.13 -9.75
C LEU A 49 17.06 3.35 -10.12
N ALA A 50 16.94 2.25 -10.87
CA ALA A 50 18.08 1.44 -11.31
C ALA A 50 19.15 2.23 -12.09
N PRO A 51 18.80 3.13 -13.05
CA PRO A 51 19.78 3.97 -13.73
C PRO A 51 20.60 4.86 -12.79
N LEU A 52 20.05 5.25 -11.64
CA LEU A 52 20.70 6.08 -10.64
C LEU A 52 21.61 5.28 -9.69
N GLY A 53 21.75 3.98 -9.93
CA GLY A 53 22.61 3.09 -9.16
C GLY A 53 22.00 2.66 -7.80
N TYR A 54 20.68 2.70 -7.69
CA TYR A 54 20.00 2.08 -6.56
C TYR A 54 19.83 0.57 -6.83
N ASP A 55 20.34 -0.25 -5.92
CA ASP A 55 19.98 -1.66 -5.85
C ASP A 55 18.64 -1.74 -5.13
N THR A 56 17.64 -2.34 -5.74
CA THR A 56 16.30 -2.48 -5.16
C THR A 56 16.00 -3.94 -4.85
N ARG A 57 15.13 -4.16 -3.88
CA ARG A 57 14.61 -5.48 -3.56
C ARG A 57 13.16 -5.41 -3.14
N THR A 58 12.31 -6.13 -3.85
CA THR A 58 10.91 -6.32 -3.50
C THR A 58 10.73 -7.52 -2.57
N HIS A 59 10.01 -7.32 -1.47
CA HIS A 59 9.61 -8.35 -0.51
C HIS A 59 8.09 -8.53 -0.58
N GLU A 60 7.65 -9.65 -1.15
CA GLU A 60 6.23 -10.01 -1.19
C GLU A 60 5.79 -10.54 0.18
N LEU A 61 5.02 -9.76 0.92
CA LEU A 61 4.69 -9.98 2.32
C LEU A 61 3.22 -9.60 2.59
N GLY A 62 2.61 -10.22 3.60
CA GLY A 62 1.32 -9.74 4.10
C GLY A 62 1.44 -8.37 4.77
N LEU A 63 0.36 -7.58 4.73
CA LEU A 63 0.32 -6.19 5.19
C LEU A 63 0.95 -5.98 6.59
N GLN A 64 0.54 -6.79 7.58
CA GLN A 64 1.06 -6.67 8.94
C GLN A 64 2.57 -6.95 9.01
N VAL A 65 3.07 -7.86 8.16
CA VAL A 65 4.51 -8.19 8.09
C VAL A 65 5.28 -7.06 7.44
N VAL A 66 4.70 -6.34 6.46
CA VAL A 66 5.30 -5.10 5.90
C VAL A 66 5.52 -4.07 7.00
N TYR A 67 4.49 -3.74 7.80
CA TYR A 67 4.65 -2.80 8.90
C TYR A 67 5.66 -3.26 9.97
N GLN A 68 5.72 -4.57 10.26
CA GLN A 68 6.73 -5.14 11.15
C GLN A 68 8.14 -5.04 10.54
N GLY A 69 8.28 -5.27 9.25
CA GLY A 69 9.53 -5.10 8.51
C GLY A 69 10.03 -3.66 8.52
N MET A 70 9.10 -2.69 8.41
CA MET A 70 9.44 -1.28 8.57
C MET A 70 9.89 -0.95 10.00
N ASP A 71 9.27 -1.55 11.03
CA ASP A 71 9.69 -1.38 12.42
C ASP A 71 11.09 -1.99 12.69
N SER A 72 11.42 -3.11 12.04
CA SER A 72 12.73 -3.80 12.24
C SER A 72 13.85 -3.25 11.36
N GLY A 73 13.52 -2.49 10.32
CA GLY A 73 14.47 -1.97 9.34
C GLY A 73 14.76 -2.93 8.18
N ASP A 74 13.93 -3.96 7.99
CA ASP A 74 14.01 -4.88 6.86
C ASP A 74 13.29 -4.34 5.61
N ILE A 75 12.37 -3.39 5.79
CA ILE A 75 11.61 -2.68 4.74
C ILE A 75 11.81 -1.19 4.90
N ASP A 76 12.12 -0.49 3.82
CA ASP A 76 12.41 0.95 3.80
C ASP A 76 11.23 1.77 3.28
N VAL A 77 10.52 1.25 2.26
CA VAL A 77 9.43 1.94 1.55
C VAL A 77 8.23 1.03 1.36
N PHE A 78 7.03 1.59 1.54
CA PHE A 78 5.75 0.95 1.26
C PHE A 78 4.84 1.90 0.48
N LEU A 79 4.47 1.53 -0.74
CA LEU A 79 3.66 2.35 -1.67
C LEU A 79 2.15 2.11 -1.55
N GLY A 80 1.69 1.44 -0.50
CA GLY A 80 0.31 0.99 -0.34
C GLY A 80 -0.33 1.35 1.01
N GLY A 81 0.01 2.48 1.60
CA GLY A 81 -0.58 2.96 2.86
C GLY A 81 -2.00 3.49 2.66
N TRP A 82 -3.02 2.62 2.67
CA TRP A 82 -4.42 3.01 2.50
C TRP A 82 -5.01 3.61 3.77
N MET A 83 -5.33 4.90 3.74
CA MET A 83 -5.94 5.62 4.86
C MET A 83 -7.40 5.98 4.55
N PRO A 84 -8.32 5.84 5.51
CA PRO A 84 -8.10 5.60 6.96
C PRO A 84 -7.93 4.13 7.36
N ALA A 85 -8.12 3.16 6.47
CA ALA A 85 -8.19 1.73 6.79
C ALA A 85 -6.95 1.19 7.56
N GLN A 86 -5.77 1.75 7.31
CA GLN A 86 -4.52 1.31 7.97
C GLN A 86 -4.07 2.24 9.12
N ARG A 87 -4.92 3.20 9.57
CA ARG A 87 -4.53 4.15 10.63
C ARG A 87 -4.07 3.50 11.91
N GLU A 88 -4.69 2.40 12.32
CA GLU A 88 -4.30 1.69 13.54
C GLU A 88 -2.85 1.15 13.47
N MET A 89 -2.39 0.81 12.27
CA MET A 89 -1.01 0.39 12.04
C MET A 89 -0.07 1.57 11.85
N PHE A 90 -0.50 2.64 11.17
CA PHE A 90 0.34 3.77 10.81
C PHE A 90 0.48 4.81 11.92
N ASP A 91 -0.64 5.35 12.48
CA ASP A 91 -0.65 6.50 13.39
C ASP A 91 0.28 6.34 14.61
N PRO A 92 0.36 5.17 15.29
CA PRO A 92 1.29 5.01 16.41
C PRO A 92 2.77 5.09 15.98
N ARG A 93 3.08 4.68 14.75
CA ARG A 93 4.43 4.69 14.20
C ARG A 93 4.85 6.07 13.74
N GLU A 94 3.91 6.84 13.19
CA GLU A 94 4.12 8.24 12.84
C GLU A 94 4.30 9.08 14.11
N ALA A 95 3.47 8.89 15.13
CA ALA A 95 3.58 9.61 16.40
C ALA A 95 4.90 9.34 17.14
N ASP A 96 5.49 8.17 16.96
CA ASP A 96 6.80 7.78 17.51
C ASP A 96 7.97 8.14 16.57
N ASP A 97 7.71 8.83 15.45
CA ASP A 97 8.70 9.20 14.41
C ASP A 97 9.45 7.99 13.82
N ARG A 98 8.79 6.82 13.75
CA ARG A 98 9.35 5.62 13.12
C ARG A 98 9.05 5.54 11.65
N LEU A 99 7.85 5.98 11.25
CA LEU A 99 7.40 6.07 9.87
C LEU A 99 6.92 7.49 9.57
N ARG A 100 7.00 7.87 8.31
CA ARG A 100 6.39 9.09 7.80
C ARG A 100 5.65 8.83 6.50
N ALA A 101 4.55 9.57 6.28
CA ALA A 101 3.94 9.70 4.98
C ALA A 101 4.74 10.70 4.15
N VAL A 102 5.10 10.30 2.92
CA VAL A 102 5.86 11.14 1.98
C VAL A 102 4.92 11.80 0.99
N ALA A 103 3.97 11.06 0.44
CA ALA A 103 2.98 11.58 -0.51
C ALA A 103 1.68 10.78 -0.45
N ASN A 104 0.57 11.40 -0.87
CA ASN A 104 -0.59 10.65 -1.38
C ASN A 104 -0.26 10.28 -2.84
N ASN A 105 -0.02 8.99 -3.10
CA ASN A 105 0.49 8.53 -4.39
C ASN A 105 -0.61 8.09 -5.37
N VAL A 106 -1.89 8.11 -4.95
CA VAL A 106 -3.04 7.86 -5.84
C VAL A 106 -4.17 8.82 -5.51
N ASP A 107 -4.54 9.63 -6.48
CA ASP A 107 -5.66 10.56 -6.36
C ASP A 107 -7.01 9.87 -6.69
N GLY A 108 -8.05 10.16 -5.87
CA GLY A 108 -9.40 9.64 -6.05
C GLY A 108 -9.60 8.19 -5.63
N ALA A 109 -8.82 7.69 -4.67
CA ALA A 109 -9.02 6.35 -4.12
C ALA A 109 -10.26 6.29 -3.20
N GLN A 110 -10.93 5.13 -3.20
CA GLN A 110 -12.10 4.83 -2.35
C GLN A 110 -12.11 3.35 -2.02
N MET A 111 -12.54 2.97 -0.82
CA MET A 111 -12.79 1.59 -0.43
C MET A 111 -14.05 1.50 0.42
N THR A 112 -14.96 0.58 0.05
CA THR A 112 -16.21 0.33 0.78
C THR A 112 -16.80 -1.02 0.38
N LEU A 113 -18.04 -1.33 0.73
CA LEU A 113 -18.75 -2.50 0.22
C LEU A 113 -19.43 -2.20 -1.12
N ALA A 114 -19.47 -3.22 -1.98
CA ALA A 114 -20.11 -3.17 -3.27
C ALA A 114 -21.15 -4.31 -3.42
N VAL A 115 -22.15 -4.04 -4.23
CA VAL A 115 -23.17 -5.02 -4.65
C VAL A 115 -23.36 -4.95 -6.17
N PRO A 116 -23.88 -6.02 -6.83
CA PRO A 116 -24.31 -5.93 -8.22
C PRO A 116 -25.33 -4.83 -8.44
N GLU A 117 -25.25 -4.17 -9.59
CA GLU A 117 -26.13 -3.03 -9.94
C GLU A 117 -27.64 -3.38 -9.85
N TYR A 118 -28.02 -4.61 -10.24
CA TYR A 118 -29.43 -5.04 -10.13
C TYR A 118 -29.93 -5.11 -8.67
N LEU A 119 -29.07 -5.38 -7.68
CA LEU A 119 -29.46 -5.34 -6.26
C LEU A 119 -29.59 -3.91 -5.76
N TYR A 120 -28.68 -3.04 -6.19
CA TYR A 120 -28.76 -1.60 -5.88
C TYR A 120 -30.06 -0.99 -6.41
N GLU A 121 -30.46 -1.35 -7.66
CA GLU A 121 -31.73 -0.93 -8.25
C GLU A 121 -32.96 -1.51 -7.52
N GLN A 122 -32.83 -2.66 -6.87
CA GLN A 122 -33.88 -3.27 -6.03
C GLN A 122 -33.99 -2.62 -4.64
N GLY A 123 -33.12 -1.67 -4.29
CA GLY A 123 -33.18 -0.90 -3.06
C GLY A 123 -32.15 -1.29 -2.02
N ILE A 124 -31.17 -2.12 -2.32
CA ILE A 124 -30.01 -2.41 -1.44
C ILE A 124 -28.94 -1.38 -1.74
N GLN A 125 -28.98 -0.24 -1.07
CA GLN A 125 -28.19 0.94 -1.40
C GLN A 125 -27.24 1.38 -0.30
N SER A 126 -27.41 0.84 0.92
CA SER A 126 -26.65 1.23 2.11
C SER A 126 -26.30 -0.01 2.95
N PHE A 127 -25.28 0.11 3.79
CA PHE A 127 -24.98 -0.91 4.79
C PHE A 127 -26.18 -1.19 5.72
N ALA A 128 -27.02 -0.18 5.97
CA ALA A 128 -28.24 -0.34 6.75
C ALA A 128 -29.28 -1.27 6.11
N ASP A 129 -29.19 -1.52 4.79
CA ASP A 129 -30.11 -2.40 4.09
C ASP A 129 -29.69 -3.88 4.15
N LEU A 130 -28.44 -4.17 4.56
CA LEU A 130 -27.89 -5.51 4.53
C LEU A 130 -28.59 -6.47 5.48
N ASP A 131 -28.79 -6.08 6.74
CA ASP A 131 -29.40 -6.94 7.76
C ASP A 131 -30.81 -7.40 7.37
N ALA A 132 -31.64 -6.51 6.84
CA ALA A 132 -32.99 -6.83 6.36
C ALA A 132 -32.99 -7.83 5.17
N ASN A 133 -31.86 -7.98 4.47
CA ASN A 133 -31.65 -8.86 3.33
C ASN A 133 -30.68 -10.02 3.61
N HIS A 134 -30.39 -10.30 4.89
CA HIS A 134 -29.42 -11.31 5.32
C HIS A 134 -29.58 -12.68 4.62
N GLU A 135 -30.82 -13.21 4.52
CA GLU A 135 -31.06 -14.51 3.89
C GLU A 135 -30.68 -14.51 2.40
N GLN A 136 -30.90 -13.37 1.69
CA GLN A 136 -30.58 -13.24 0.26
C GLN A 136 -29.08 -13.35 0.00
N PHE A 137 -28.26 -12.80 0.93
CA PHE A 137 -26.80 -12.88 0.87
C PHE A 137 -26.21 -14.11 1.55
N ASN A 138 -27.03 -15.03 2.07
CA ASN A 138 -26.60 -16.16 2.90
C ASN A 138 -25.79 -15.70 4.15
N GLY A 139 -26.02 -14.48 4.62
CA GLY A 139 -25.26 -13.89 5.72
C GLY A 139 -23.76 -13.80 5.47
N GLN A 140 -23.34 -13.50 4.24
CA GLN A 140 -21.93 -13.51 3.85
C GLN A 140 -21.52 -12.16 3.25
N ILE A 141 -20.37 -11.64 3.71
CA ILE A 141 -19.63 -10.56 3.09
C ILE A 141 -18.33 -11.17 2.54
N HIS A 142 -18.00 -10.89 1.30
CA HIS A 142 -16.78 -11.40 0.69
C HIS A 142 -15.66 -10.36 0.80
N GLY A 143 -14.54 -10.78 1.42
CA GLY A 143 -13.32 -9.98 1.60
C GLY A 143 -12.15 -10.54 0.83
N PHE A 144 -11.05 -9.80 0.86
CA PHE A 144 -9.81 -10.16 0.19
C PHE A 144 -8.62 -10.12 1.19
N GLY A 145 -7.96 -11.26 1.37
CA GLY A 145 -6.75 -11.37 2.17
C GLY A 145 -6.96 -11.24 3.67
N ALA A 146 -7.00 -12.37 4.36
CA ALA A 146 -7.05 -12.39 5.82
C ALA A 146 -5.94 -11.50 6.44
N GLY A 147 -6.32 -10.63 7.37
CA GLY A 147 -5.43 -9.64 7.97
C GLY A 147 -5.18 -8.40 7.09
N SER A 148 -5.98 -8.19 6.04
CA SER A 148 -6.08 -6.87 5.40
C SER A 148 -6.83 -5.90 6.32
N ALA A 149 -6.59 -4.60 6.17
CA ALA A 149 -7.31 -3.60 6.95
C ALA A 149 -8.83 -3.66 6.72
N ALA A 150 -9.28 -3.96 5.51
CA ALA A 150 -10.70 -4.14 5.22
C ALA A 150 -11.30 -5.34 5.96
N SER A 151 -10.55 -6.46 6.06
CA SER A 151 -10.99 -7.63 6.81
C SER A 151 -11.08 -7.32 8.31
N GLU A 152 -10.12 -6.61 8.88
CA GLU A 152 -10.13 -6.19 10.29
C GLU A 152 -11.33 -5.26 10.60
N ILE A 153 -11.61 -4.29 9.72
CA ILE A 153 -12.78 -3.40 9.84
C ILE A 153 -14.09 -4.21 9.84
N LEU A 154 -14.22 -5.19 8.95
CA LEU A 154 -15.42 -6.01 8.84
C LEU A 154 -15.56 -7.00 10.00
N GLU A 155 -14.47 -7.62 10.45
CA GLU A 155 -14.47 -8.48 11.64
C GLU A 155 -14.91 -7.72 12.88
N ASP A 156 -14.43 -6.48 13.08
CA ASP A 156 -14.85 -5.61 14.18
C ASP A 156 -16.32 -5.19 14.04
N ALA A 157 -16.78 -4.87 12.84
CA ALA A 157 -18.18 -4.54 12.59
C ALA A 157 -19.12 -5.72 12.92
N ILE A 158 -18.74 -6.94 12.53
CA ILE A 158 -19.47 -8.17 12.85
C ILE A 158 -19.43 -8.43 14.36
N ALA A 159 -18.27 -8.33 15.00
CA ALA A 159 -18.11 -8.57 16.44
C ALA A 159 -18.93 -7.58 17.30
N ASN A 160 -19.09 -6.36 16.84
CA ASN A 160 -19.83 -5.28 17.52
C ASN A 160 -21.29 -5.14 17.07
N ASP A 161 -21.78 -6.01 16.20
CA ASP A 161 -23.13 -5.95 15.61
C ASP A 161 -23.44 -4.60 14.93
N THR A 162 -22.42 -3.99 14.35
CA THR A 162 -22.57 -2.72 13.60
C THR A 162 -23.44 -2.97 12.38
N TRP A 163 -24.43 -2.14 12.12
CA TRP A 163 -25.40 -2.31 11.03
C TRP A 163 -26.21 -3.62 11.09
N GLY A 164 -26.31 -4.31 12.25
CA GLY A 164 -26.95 -5.62 12.36
C GLY A 164 -26.15 -6.75 11.74
N LEU A 165 -24.83 -6.59 11.60
CA LEU A 165 -23.95 -7.58 10.99
C LEU A 165 -23.54 -8.71 11.94
N GLY A 166 -24.01 -8.74 13.20
CA GLY A 166 -23.58 -9.72 14.20
C GLY A 166 -23.81 -11.20 13.83
N ASP A 167 -24.80 -11.47 12.99
CA ASP A 167 -25.09 -12.82 12.49
C ASP A 167 -24.45 -13.10 11.11
N TRP A 168 -23.69 -12.13 10.56
CA TRP A 168 -22.98 -12.27 9.30
C TRP A 168 -21.62 -12.92 9.50
N ARG A 169 -21.03 -13.39 8.40
CA ARG A 169 -19.67 -13.92 8.39
C ARG A 169 -18.86 -13.32 7.24
N LEU A 170 -17.63 -13.01 7.50
CA LEU A 170 -16.67 -12.65 6.49
C LEU A 170 -16.18 -13.94 5.78
N VAL A 171 -16.26 -13.95 4.45
CA VAL A 171 -15.67 -14.99 3.59
C VAL A 171 -14.41 -14.40 2.98
N ASP A 172 -13.31 -14.59 3.69
CA ASP A 172 -12.03 -14.03 3.32
C ASP A 172 -11.27 -14.97 2.38
N THR A 173 -10.92 -14.48 1.20
CA THR A 173 -10.17 -15.23 0.18
C THR A 173 -9.06 -14.34 -0.39
N SER A 174 -8.39 -14.77 -1.45
CA SER A 174 -7.55 -13.85 -2.22
C SER A 174 -8.42 -12.87 -3.02
N GLU A 175 -7.84 -11.74 -3.44
CA GLU A 175 -8.50 -10.78 -4.35
C GLU A 175 -9.11 -11.48 -5.58
N VAL A 176 -8.32 -12.34 -6.24
CA VAL A 176 -8.78 -13.14 -7.38
C VAL A 176 -9.95 -14.04 -7.02
N GLY A 177 -9.93 -14.66 -5.84
CA GLY A 177 -11.00 -15.53 -5.35
C GLY A 177 -12.29 -14.75 -5.09
N MET A 178 -12.20 -13.60 -4.45
CA MET A 178 -13.34 -12.70 -4.18
C MET A 178 -13.96 -12.19 -5.48
N LEU A 179 -13.14 -11.70 -6.41
CA LEU A 179 -13.61 -11.17 -7.70
C LEU A 179 -14.20 -12.26 -8.59
N SER A 180 -13.65 -13.47 -8.56
CA SER A 180 -14.26 -14.63 -9.26
C SER A 180 -15.64 -14.96 -8.69
N ALA A 181 -15.81 -14.90 -7.37
CA ALA A 181 -17.11 -15.11 -6.73
C ALA A 181 -18.10 -13.99 -7.12
N ALA A 182 -17.65 -12.74 -7.19
CA ALA A 182 -18.47 -11.62 -7.65
C ALA A 182 -18.91 -11.78 -9.12
N GLN A 183 -17.99 -12.11 -10.02
CA GLN A 183 -18.29 -12.38 -11.43
C GLN A 183 -19.28 -13.53 -11.61
N ASP A 184 -19.06 -14.63 -10.89
CA ASP A 184 -19.93 -15.79 -10.92
C ASP A 184 -21.36 -15.47 -10.45
N ALA A 185 -21.50 -14.74 -9.33
CA ALA A 185 -22.78 -14.29 -8.80
C ALA A 185 -23.49 -13.35 -9.77
N ILE A 186 -22.78 -12.35 -10.31
CA ILE A 186 -23.31 -11.42 -11.31
C ILE A 186 -23.82 -12.17 -12.55
N SER A 187 -23.05 -13.15 -13.05
CA SER A 187 -23.44 -13.93 -14.24
C SER A 187 -24.71 -14.76 -14.07
N ARG A 188 -25.07 -15.09 -12.80
CA ARG A 188 -26.26 -15.87 -12.43
C ARG A 188 -27.38 -15.02 -11.85
N GLU A 189 -27.19 -13.70 -11.77
CA GLU A 189 -28.08 -12.76 -11.08
C GLU A 189 -28.35 -13.18 -9.61
N GLU A 190 -27.31 -13.72 -8.92
CA GLU A 190 -27.35 -14.12 -7.52
C GLU A 190 -26.86 -12.97 -6.63
N ALA A 191 -27.31 -12.93 -5.36
CA ALA A 191 -26.90 -11.87 -4.47
C ALA A 191 -25.49 -12.12 -3.90
N ILE A 192 -24.71 -11.07 -3.95
CA ILE A 192 -23.37 -11.02 -3.35
C ILE A 192 -23.08 -9.59 -2.87
N VAL A 193 -22.37 -9.47 -1.75
CA VAL A 193 -21.76 -8.23 -1.27
C VAL A 193 -20.29 -8.49 -1.01
N TRP A 194 -19.43 -7.58 -1.48
CA TRP A 194 -17.98 -7.74 -1.36
C TRP A 194 -17.27 -6.42 -1.10
N VAL A 195 -16.04 -6.47 -0.64
CA VAL A 195 -15.19 -5.27 -0.52
C VAL A 195 -14.81 -4.79 -1.92
N GLY A 196 -15.23 -3.59 -2.25
CA GLY A 196 -14.91 -2.92 -3.50
C GLY A 196 -14.01 -1.71 -3.26
N TRP A 197 -13.15 -1.40 -4.22
CA TRP A 197 -12.32 -0.20 -4.16
C TRP A 197 -12.03 0.36 -5.55
N THR A 198 -11.67 1.63 -5.59
CA THR A 198 -11.12 2.30 -6.76
C THR A 198 -9.77 2.94 -6.38
N PRO A 199 -8.75 2.92 -7.24
CA PRO A 199 -8.73 2.37 -8.61
C PRO A 199 -8.71 0.83 -8.66
N HIS A 200 -9.48 0.26 -9.56
CA HIS A 200 -9.46 -1.17 -9.86
C HIS A 200 -10.22 -1.47 -11.16
N TRP A 201 -9.82 -2.50 -11.91
CA TRP A 201 -10.49 -2.92 -13.15
C TRP A 201 -11.97 -3.34 -12.94
N MET A 202 -12.32 -3.84 -11.74
CA MET A 202 -13.71 -4.22 -11.43
C MET A 202 -14.69 -3.07 -11.65
N ASN A 203 -14.27 -1.82 -11.45
CA ASN A 203 -15.11 -0.64 -11.68
C ASN A 203 -15.40 -0.38 -13.16
N LEU A 204 -14.56 -0.90 -14.05
CA LEU A 204 -14.70 -0.75 -15.50
C LEU A 204 -15.53 -1.88 -16.12
N GLU A 205 -15.46 -3.08 -15.56
CA GLU A 205 -16.00 -4.29 -16.18
C GLU A 205 -17.21 -4.90 -15.48
N LEU A 206 -17.34 -4.70 -14.16
CA LEU A 206 -18.44 -5.29 -13.41
C LEU A 206 -19.61 -4.29 -13.28
N PRO A 207 -20.86 -4.71 -13.59
CA PRO A 207 -22.04 -3.90 -13.30
C PRO A 207 -22.32 -3.91 -11.79
N MET A 208 -21.65 -3.01 -11.08
CA MET A 208 -21.68 -2.90 -9.61
C MET A 208 -21.97 -1.48 -9.16
N ARG A 209 -22.35 -1.34 -7.89
CA ARG A 209 -22.50 -0.08 -7.17
C ARG A 209 -21.91 -0.21 -5.78
N TYR A 210 -21.28 0.86 -5.33
CA TYR A 210 -20.88 1.01 -3.93
C TYR A 210 -22.08 1.28 -3.04
N LEU A 211 -22.08 0.72 -1.84
CA LEU A 211 -23.09 0.98 -0.84
C LEU A 211 -22.74 2.25 -0.06
N ASP A 212 -23.76 3.03 0.31
CA ASP A 212 -23.61 4.14 1.23
C ASP A 212 -23.22 3.63 2.61
N ASP A 213 -22.24 4.27 3.24
CA ASP A 213 -21.75 3.99 4.59
C ASP A 213 -22.01 5.17 5.53
N PRO A 214 -23.26 5.34 6.03
CA PRO A 214 -23.62 6.52 6.82
C PRO A 214 -23.04 6.57 8.24
N GLN A 215 -22.24 5.60 8.66
CA GLN A 215 -21.47 5.63 9.91
C GLN A 215 -19.97 5.68 9.69
N ASP A 216 -19.54 5.89 8.45
CA ASP A 216 -18.13 6.02 8.08
C ASP A 216 -17.26 4.82 8.53
N LEU A 217 -17.80 3.58 8.40
CA LEU A 217 -17.10 2.35 8.79
C LEU A 217 -15.77 2.19 8.03
N PHE A 218 -15.80 2.50 6.74
CA PHE A 218 -14.60 2.52 5.89
C PHE A 218 -13.94 3.91 5.79
N GLY A 219 -14.47 4.91 6.48
CA GLY A 219 -14.00 6.29 6.46
C GLY A 219 -15.02 7.28 5.91
N GLU A 220 -14.72 8.56 6.05
CA GLU A 220 -15.60 9.66 5.62
C GLU A 220 -15.91 9.57 4.11
N ASN A 221 -17.01 10.20 3.67
CA ASN A 221 -17.41 10.27 2.25
C ASN A 221 -17.52 8.89 1.58
N ASN A 222 -18.12 7.91 2.26
CA ASN A 222 -18.26 6.53 1.76
C ASN A 222 -16.91 5.83 1.49
N GLY A 223 -15.94 6.03 2.37
CA GLY A 223 -14.64 5.37 2.29
C GLY A 223 -13.66 6.04 1.34
N GLU A 224 -13.81 7.38 1.12
CA GLU A 224 -12.74 8.16 0.46
C GLU A 224 -11.40 7.86 1.14
N SER A 225 -10.39 7.59 0.34
CA SER A 225 -9.12 7.06 0.82
C SER A 225 -7.94 7.80 0.21
N ASP A 226 -6.89 7.97 1.02
CA ASP A 226 -5.56 8.32 0.54
C ASP A 226 -4.72 7.06 0.43
N VAL A 227 -3.97 6.91 -0.64
CA VAL A 227 -2.97 5.86 -0.78
C VAL A 227 -1.59 6.47 -0.60
N LEU A 228 -1.02 6.29 0.58
CA LEU A 228 0.21 6.97 0.98
C LEU A 228 1.45 6.15 0.59
N THR A 229 2.48 6.86 0.16
CA THR A 229 3.86 6.38 0.20
C THR A 229 4.38 6.54 1.62
N LEU A 230 4.69 5.43 2.27
CA LEU A 230 5.26 5.40 3.62
C LEU A 230 6.76 5.07 3.54
N MET A 231 7.56 5.80 4.30
CA MET A 231 9.00 5.54 4.45
C MET A 231 9.37 5.43 5.94
N ARG A 232 10.37 4.63 6.24
CA ARG A 232 11.03 4.71 7.55
C ARG A 232 11.62 6.10 7.73
N SER A 233 11.41 6.70 8.91
CA SER A 233 11.84 8.09 9.16
C SER A 233 13.36 8.24 9.09
N ASP A 234 14.11 7.32 9.70
CA ASP A 234 15.58 7.32 9.66
C ASP A 234 16.15 7.12 8.25
N TYR A 235 15.51 6.24 7.45
CA TYR A 235 15.91 6.00 6.05
C TYR A 235 15.63 7.23 5.19
N ALA A 236 14.47 7.85 5.34
CA ALA A 236 14.10 9.06 4.62
C ALA A 236 14.99 10.26 4.98
N GLU A 237 15.40 10.41 6.26
CA GLU A 237 16.38 11.43 6.68
C GLU A 237 17.75 11.23 6.05
N ALA A 238 18.17 9.98 5.87
CA ALA A 238 19.44 9.64 5.27
C ALA A 238 19.43 9.74 3.73
N ASN A 239 18.25 9.73 3.08
CA ASN A 239 18.07 9.66 1.63
C ASN A 239 17.09 10.73 1.12
N PRO A 240 17.41 12.03 1.26
CA PRO A 240 16.50 13.12 0.85
C PRO A 240 16.18 13.13 -0.66
N GLU A 241 17.07 12.61 -1.51
CA GLU A 241 16.84 12.47 -2.95
C GLU A 241 15.71 11.45 -3.25
N LEU A 242 15.65 10.35 -2.49
CA LEU A 242 14.55 9.38 -2.59
C LEU A 242 13.24 9.98 -2.08
N VAL A 243 13.28 10.80 -1.03
CA VAL A 243 12.09 11.52 -0.56
C VAL A 243 11.56 12.42 -1.67
N ALA A 244 12.43 13.24 -2.31
CA ALA A 244 12.03 14.11 -3.43
C ALA A 244 11.44 13.32 -4.61
N PHE A 245 12.02 12.15 -4.95
CA PHE A 245 11.46 11.26 -5.95
C PHE A 245 10.07 10.76 -5.56
N PHE A 246 9.91 10.21 -4.35
CA PHE A 246 8.63 9.65 -3.91
C PHE A 246 7.55 10.70 -3.66
N GLU A 247 7.90 11.95 -3.35
CA GLU A 247 6.95 13.07 -3.29
C GLU A 247 6.31 13.35 -4.66
N ALA A 248 7.07 13.19 -5.74
CA ALA A 248 6.61 13.37 -7.11
C ALA A 248 6.03 12.10 -7.75
N PHE A 249 6.28 10.91 -7.16
CA PHE A 249 5.89 9.60 -7.68
C PHE A 249 4.41 9.30 -7.37
N THR A 250 3.53 9.95 -8.13
CA THR A 250 2.08 9.89 -7.93
C THR A 250 1.37 9.44 -9.21
N PHE A 251 0.17 8.89 -9.06
CA PHE A 251 -0.63 8.32 -10.15
C PHE A 251 -2.08 8.77 -10.05
N SER A 252 -2.76 8.86 -11.18
CA SER A 252 -4.22 8.97 -11.21
C SER A 252 -4.88 7.61 -10.98
N ALA A 253 -6.16 7.63 -10.57
CA ALA A 253 -6.96 6.41 -10.48
C ALA A 253 -7.08 5.68 -11.83
N GLU A 254 -7.08 6.40 -12.96
CA GLU A 254 -7.13 5.83 -14.30
C GLU A 254 -5.85 5.05 -14.63
N GLU A 255 -4.69 5.65 -14.39
CA GLU A 255 -3.38 5.00 -14.60
C GLU A 255 -3.24 3.75 -13.75
N GLN A 256 -3.58 3.82 -12.47
CA GLN A 256 -3.49 2.64 -11.61
C GLN A 256 -4.51 1.57 -11.98
N SER A 257 -5.72 1.93 -12.42
CA SER A 257 -6.71 0.96 -12.92
C SER A 257 -6.21 0.23 -14.16
N TRP A 258 -5.52 0.94 -15.08
CA TRP A 258 -4.87 0.35 -16.23
C TRP A 258 -3.76 -0.65 -15.80
N MET A 259 -2.88 -0.26 -14.86
CA MET A 259 -1.84 -1.15 -14.34
C MET A 259 -2.43 -2.45 -13.76
N ILE A 260 -3.51 -2.32 -12.97
CA ILE A 260 -4.18 -3.46 -12.35
C ILE A 260 -4.85 -4.34 -13.42
N GLN A 261 -5.40 -3.75 -14.48
CA GLN A 261 -6.00 -4.49 -15.58
C GLN A 261 -4.95 -5.28 -16.35
N GLU A 262 -3.87 -4.62 -16.78
CA GLU A 262 -2.86 -5.24 -17.63
C GLU A 262 -2.08 -6.35 -16.90
N TYR A 263 -1.64 -6.10 -15.69
CA TYR A 263 -0.90 -7.07 -14.90
C TYR A 263 -1.82 -8.07 -14.17
N GLY A 264 -2.81 -7.55 -13.42
CA GLY A 264 -3.60 -8.39 -12.51
C GLY A 264 -4.70 -9.19 -13.18
N GLN A 265 -5.33 -8.65 -14.26
CA GLN A 265 -6.43 -9.31 -14.95
C GLN A 265 -5.99 -10.00 -16.24
N GLN A 266 -5.13 -9.35 -17.04
CA GLN A 266 -4.68 -9.87 -18.33
C GLN A 266 -3.42 -10.74 -18.23
N ASP A 267 -2.86 -10.88 -17.02
CA ASP A 267 -1.68 -11.72 -16.73
C ASP A 267 -0.47 -11.39 -17.61
N ARG A 268 -0.29 -10.10 -17.94
CA ARG A 268 0.86 -9.61 -18.68
C ARG A 268 2.10 -9.59 -17.81
N ASP A 269 3.26 -9.65 -18.44
CA ASP A 269 4.55 -9.58 -17.77
C ASP A 269 4.72 -8.25 -17.01
N LEU A 270 5.20 -8.32 -15.77
CA LEU A 270 5.30 -7.18 -14.87
C LEU A 270 6.27 -6.10 -15.39
N GLU A 271 7.46 -6.54 -15.85
CA GLU A 271 8.49 -5.64 -16.35
C GLU A 271 8.02 -4.95 -17.65
N GLU A 272 7.28 -5.69 -18.51
CA GLU A 272 6.72 -5.13 -19.75
C GLU A 272 5.64 -4.08 -19.45
N VAL A 273 4.71 -4.34 -18.53
CA VAL A 273 3.65 -3.39 -18.15
C VAL A 273 4.23 -2.12 -17.54
N ALA A 274 5.18 -2.25 -16.62
CA ALA A 274 5.86 -1.11 -16.02
C ALA A 274 6.64 -0.29 -17.06
N GLY A 275 7.41 -0.94 -17.92
CA GLY A 275 8.17 -0.28 -18.99
C GLY A 275 7.27 0.37 -20.04
N GLU A 276 6.10 -0.20 -20.36
CA GLU A 276 5.12 0.44 -21.25
C GLU A 276 4.58 1.72 -20.64
N TRP A 277 4.15 1.68 -19.35
CA TRP A 277 3.69 2.88 -18.67
C TRP A 277 4.75 3.99 -18.66
N ILE A 278 6.01 3.66 -18.38
CA ILE A 278 7.13 4.61 -18.36
C ILE A 278 7.29 5.29 -19.74
N ARG A 279 7.29 4.52 -20.81
CA ARG A 279 7.45 5.06 -22.18
C ARG A 279 6.27 5.92 -22.62
N ASP A 280 5.04 5.48 -22.30
CA ASP A 280 3.82 6.18 -22.69
C ASP A 280 3.61 7.48 -21.89
N ASN A 281 4.28 7.61 -20.74
CA ASN A 281 4.19 8.76 -19.83
C ASN A 281 5.52 9.50 -19.65
N ALA A 282 6.41 9.50 -20.65
CA ALA A 282 7.76 10.04 -20.55
C ALA A 282 7.82 11.50 -20.05
N GLU A 283 6.95 12.39 -20.51
CA GLU A 283 6.87 13.79 -20.03
C GLU A 283 6.55 13.86 -18.52
N ARG A 284 5.72 12.96 -18.03
CA ARG A 284 5.36 12.88 -16.62
C ARG A 284 6.49 12.27 -15.79
N VAL A 285 7.17 11.26 -16.34
CA VAL A 285 8.37 10.69 -15.72
C VAL A 285 9.47 11.75 -15.60
N GLU A 286 9.70 12.57 -16.64
CA GLU A 286 10.61 13.73 -16.54
C GLU A 286 10.24 14.67 -15.38
N ALA A 287 8.93 14.98 -15.24
CA ALA A 287 8.46 15.84 -14.16
C ALA A 287 8.71 15.24 -12.76
N MET A 288 8.66 13.91 -12.59
CA MET A 288 8.99 13.24 -11.33
C MET A 288 10.45 13.45 -10.91
N PHE A 289 11.34 13.71 -11.87
CA PHE A 289 12.76 13.94 -11.62
C PHE A 289 13.17 15.43 -11.59
N ALA A 290 12.21 16.36 -11.67
CA ALA A 290 12.52 17.80 -11.76
C ALA A 290 13.39 18.33 -10.61
N GLU A 291 13.17 17.82 -9.39
CA GLU A 291 13.89 18.22 -8.17
C GLU A 291 14.81 17.09 -7.66
N VAL A 292 14.97 16.00 -8.41
CA VAL A 292 15.75 14.82 -7.98
C VAL A 292 17.17 14.92 -8.54
N ASN A 293 18.14 14.76 -7.66
CA ASN A 293 19.55 14.63 -8.02
C ASN A 293 20.00 13.17 -7.89
N ASP A 294 21.01 12.80 -8.66
CA ASP A 294 21.72 11.53 -8.49
C ASP A 294 22.63 11.57 -7.22
N ARG A 295 23.29 10.46 -6.92
CA ARG A 295 24.18 10.36 -5.75
C ARG A 295 25.41 11.27 -5.81
N ASP A 296 25.73 11.84 -6.96
CA ASP A 296 26.83 12.80 -7.17
C ASP A 296 26.33 14.26 -7.14
N GLY A 297 25.02 14.48 -6.88
CA GLY A 297 24.39 15.78 -6.82
C GLY A 297 24.12 16.43 -8.16
N GLN A 298 24.09 15.64 -9.24
CA GLN A 298 23.71 16.12 -10.58
C GLN A 298 22.23 15.82 -10.84
N PRO A 299 21.54 16.60 -11.71
CA PRO A 299 20.17 16.28 -12.09
C PRO A 299 20.03 14.84 -12.57
N ALA A 300 19.09 14.11 -12.00
CA ALA A 300 18.94 12.67 -12.25
C ALA A 300 18.32 12.33 -13.62
N TRP A 301 17.45 13.21 -14.14
CA TRP A 301 16.70 12.95 -15.38
C TRP A 301 17.55 12.57 -16.58
N PRO A 302 18.66 13.28 -16.95
CA PRO A 302 19.44 12.92 -18.12
C PRO A 302 20.02 11.50 -18.09
N GLN A 303 20.27 10.96 -16.89
CA GLN A 303 20.76 9.59 -16.73
C GLN A 303 19.63 8.57 -16.91
N VAL A 304 18.45 8.88 -16.38
CA VAL A 304 17.23 8.05 -16.50
C VAL A 304 16.76 8.02 -17.96
N GLU A 305 16.62 9.19 -18.61
CA GLU A 305 16.23 9.34 -20.02
C GLU A 305 17.15 8.51 -20.93
N ALA A 306 18.48 8.66 -20.75
CA ALA A 306 19.45 7.94 -21.57
C ALA A 306 19.43 6.42 -21.36
N ALA A 307 19.17 5.95 -20.12
CA ALA A 307 19.18 4.52 -19.80
C ALA A 307 17.90 3.81 -20.26
N LEU A 308 16.77 4.50 -20.25
CA LEU A 308 15.46 3.95 -20.63
C LEU A 308 15.04 4.28 -22.06
N GLU A 309 15.90 4.99 -22.81
CA GLU A 309 15.68 5.38 -24.23
C GLU A 309 14.35 6.18 -24.43
N LEU A 310 14.05 7.11 -23.49
CA LEU A 310 12.82 7.91 -23.46
C LEU A 310 12.89 9.16 -24.35
#